data_910c913f33eabc10821d1b86b8d61f60
#
_entry.id   910c913f33eabc10821d1b86b8d61f60
#
_cell.length_a   1.000
_cell.length_b   1.000
_cell.length_c   1.000
_cell.angle_alpha   90.00
_cell.angle_beta   90.00
_cell.angle_gamma   90.00
#
_symmetry.space_group_name_H-M   'P 1'
#
loop_
_entity.id
_entity.type
_entity.pdbx_description
1 polymer ?
#
loop_
_entity_poly.entity_id
_entity_poly.type
_entity_poly.pdbx_seq_one_letter_code
_entity_poly.pdbx_strand_id
1 'polypeptide(L)'
;MCYGRNARGGTIAVGNWHEALLFTLILLCATEAEVVYDELPSKNCSDIDQTCGSLNISYPFGTRAGCYKNEDFLITCNRTHHNHPSAFLRKGNIIVTDIWLSGELRVYSDFAQDCYNSSGQST
;
A
#
# COMPACT_ATOMS: atom_id res chain seq x y z
N MET A 1 -22.77 11.93 14.30
CA MET A 1 -21.66 11.14 14.87
C MET A 1 -20.97 10.39 13.75
N CYS A 2 -19.69 10.64 13.58
CA CYS A 2 -18.86 9.88 12.64
C CYS A 2 -18.25 8.69 13.41
N TYR A 3 -18.50 7.48 12.96
CA TYR A 3 -18.07 6.27 13.67
C TYR A 3 -16.81 5.68 13.03
N GLY A 4 -15.71 5.63 13.78
CA GLY A 4 -14.50 4.91 13.42
C GLY A 4 -14.47 3.52 14.08
N ARG A 5 -14.30 2.47 13.28
CA ARG A 5 -14.26 1.10 13.78
C ARG A 5 -12.86 0.73 14.25
N ASN A 6 -12.69 0.55 15.58
CA ASN A 6 -11.47 -0.03 16.15
C ASN A 6 -11.55 -1.57 16.12
N ALA A 7 -10.58 -2.20 15.49
CA ALA A 7 -10.40 -3.64 15.62
C ALA A 7 -9.68 -3.95 16.94
N ARG A 8 -10.32 -4.72 17.82
CA ARG A 8 -9.69 -5.25 19.03
C ARG A 8 -9.04 -6.59 18.71
N GLY A 9 -7.73 -6.68 18.92
CA GLY A 9 -7.02 -7.95 18.96
C GLY A 9 -7.41 -8.75 20.21
N GLY A 10 -7.86 -9.99 20.01
CA GLY A 10 -8.13 -10.92 21.11
C GLY A 10 -6.87 -11.69 21.50
N THR A 11 -6.59 -11.74 22.81
CA THR A 11 -5.52 -12.58 23.35
C THR A 11 -6.10 -13.95 23.67
N ILE A 12 -5.51 -15.02 23.08
CA ILE A 12 -5.88 -16.40 23.41
C ILE A 12 -4.94 -16.88 24.51
N ALA A 13 -5.49 -17.18 25.71
CA ALA A 13 -4.78 -17.84 26.78
C ALA A 13 -4.89 -19.36 26.61
N VAL A 14 -3.77 -20.04 26.36
CA VAL A 14 -3.69 -21.49 26.25
C VAL A 14 -3.21 -22.05 27.58
N GLY A 15 -4.11 -22.67 28.31
CA GLY A 15 -3.81 -23.36 29.57
C GLY A 15 -3.85 -24.87 29.40
N ASN A 16 -2.75 -25.47 28.96
CA ASN A 16 -2.40 -26.88 29.20
C ASN A 16 -1.03 -27.20 28.57
N TRP A 17 -0.11 -27.64 29.37
CA TRP A 17 1.27 -27.91 28.95
C TRP A 17 1.45 -29.12 28.03
N HIS A 18 0.46 -30.00 27.87
CA HIS A 18 0.46 -31.03 26.85
C HIS A 18 0.29 -30.45 25.42
N GLU A 19 -0.40 -29.34 25.27
CA GLU A 19 -0.53 -28.65 23.99
C GLU A 19 0.71 -27.81 23.66
N ALA A 20 1.45 -27.33 24.66
CA ALA A 20 2.68 -26.58 24.45
C ALA A 20 3.78 -27.43 23.76
N LEU A 21 3.81 -28.75 24.00
CA LEU A 21 4.72 -29.65 23.30
C LEU A 21 4.34 -29.91 21.84
N LEU A 22 3.05 -29.92 21.51
CA LEU A 22 2.56 -29.99 20.13
C LEU A 22 2.81 -28.67 19.40
N PHE A 23 2.64 -27.52 20.05
CA PHE A 23 2.96 -26.20 19.49
C PHE A 23 4.45 -26.02 19.24
N THR A 24 5.34 -26.51 20.12
CA THR A 24 6.78 -26.47 19.88
C THR A 24 7.21 -27.38 18.73
N LEU A 25 6.57 -28.53 18.53
CA LEU A 25 6.81 -29.38 17.36
C LEU A 25 6.31 -28.75 16.05
N ILE A 26 5.17 -28.07 16.07
CA ILE A 26 4.63 -27.33 14.93
C ILE A 26 5.49 -26.10 14.61
N LEU A 27 6.00 -25.39 15.61
CA LEU A 27 6.94 -24.27 15.44
C LEU A 27 8.28 -24.70 14.89
N LEU A 28 8.77 -25.91 15.22
CA LEU A 28 10.00 -26.48 14.64
C LEU A 28 9.83 -26.92 13.18
N CYS A 29 8.63 -27.31 12.76
CA CYS A 29 8.33 -27.58 11.34
C CYS A 29 8.03 -26.31 10.52
N ALA A 30 7.73 -25.18 11.15
CA ALA A 30 7.38 -23.90 10.48
C ALA A 30 8.61 -23.00 10.22
N THR A 31 9.82 -23.50 10.38
CA THR A 31 11.05 -22.77 9.99
C THR A 31 11.41 -22.94 8.51
N GLU A 32 10.42 -23.16 7.65
CA GLU A 32 10.57 -22.75 6.27
C GLU A 32 10.40 -21.22 6.27
N ALA A 33 11.52 -20.52 6.49
CA ALA A 33 11.59 -19.11 6.18
C ALA A 33 11.28 -19.01 4.69
N GLU A 34 10.05 -18.65 4.35
CA GLU A 34 9.76 -18.13 3.03
C GLU A 34 10.61 -16.88 2.88
N VAL A 35 11.74 -17.07 2.21
CA VAL A 35 12.52 -15.95 1.73
C VAL A 35 11.61 -15.24 0.73
N VAL A 36 10.88 -14.26 1.19
CA VAL A 36 10.17 -13.33 0.31
C VAL A 36 11.27 -12.63 -0.46
N TYR A 37 11.56 -13.15 -1.65
CA TYR A 37 12.37 -12.42 -2.61
C TYR A 37 11.54 -11.19 -2.99
N ASP A 38 11.88 -10.08 -2.37
CA ASP A 38 11.43 -8.78 -2.82
C ASP A 38 12.00 -8.64 -4.24
N GLU A 39 11.15 -8.84 -5.26
CA GLU A 39 11.57 -8.77 -6.65
C GLU A 39 12.10 -7.36 -6.90
N LEU A 40 13.42 -7.25 -7.03
CA LEU A 40 14.08 -6.02 -7.42
C LEU A 40 13.51 -5.54 -8.76
N PRO A 41 13.37 -4.22 -8.93
CA PRO A 41 12.86 -3.66 -10.17
C PRO A 41 13.67 -4.15 -11.36
N SER A 42 13.01 -4.38 -12.48
CA SER A 42 13.67 -4.76 -13.73
C SER A 42 14.78 -3.77 -14.06
N LYS A 43 15.94 -4.26 -14.48
CA LYS A 43 17.10 -3.44 -14.88
C LYS A 43 16.81 -2.48 -16.05
N ASN A 44 15.65 -2.57 -16.67
CA ASN A 44 15.24 -1.78 -17.83
C ASN A 44 14.32 -0.59 -17.48
N CYS A 45 14.23 -0.22 -16.20
CA CYS A 45 13.48 0.96 -15.79
C CYS A 45 14.29 2.21 -16.09
N SER A 46 13.82 3.03 -17.04
CA SER A 46 14.48 4.28 -17.43
C SER A 46 14.09 5.43 -16.51
N ASP A 47 14.90 6.48 -16.48
CA ASP A 47 14.63 7.69 -15.69
C ASP A 47 13.29 8.34 -16.07
N ILE A 48 12.85 8.19 -17.32
CA ILE A 48 11.54 8.69 -17.79
C ILE A 48 10.39 7.95 -17.11
N ASP A 49 10.58 6.66 -16.79
CA ASP A 49 9.58 5.85 -16.09
C ASP A 49 9.55 6.13 -14.59
N GLN A 50 10.55 6.84 -14.08
CA GLN A 50 10.71 7.17 -12.66
C GLN A 50 10.40 8.64 -12.34
N THR A 51 9.84 9.39 -13.29
CA THR A 51 9.47 10.78 -13.08
C THR A 51 8.09 11.11 -13.62
N CYS A 52 7.35 11.95 -12.90
CA CYS A 52 6.11 12.54 -13.36
C CYS A 52 6.11 14.04 -13.02
N GLY A 53 6.49 14.87 -13.99
CA GLY A 53 6.77 16.27 -13.75
C GLY A 53 7.95 16.46 -12.79
N SER A 54 7.73 17.12 -11.68
CA SER A 54 8.73 17.29 -10.61
C SER A 54 8.76 16.14 -9.61
N LEU A 55 7.81 15.19 -9.69
CA LEU A 55 7.73 14.05 -8.79
C LEU A 55 8.71 12.95 -9.23
N ASN A 56 9.63 12.59 -8.35
CA ASN A 56 10.47 11.40 -8.51
C ASN A 56 9.71 10.17 -8.01
N ILE A 57 9.63 9.15 -8.86
CA ILE A 57 8.96 7.89 -8.57
C ILE A 57 10.03 6.84 -8.33
N SER A 58 10.17 6.38 -7.09
CA SER A 58 11.14 5.37 -6.69
C SER A 58 10.45 4.06 -6.33
N TYR A 59 11.15 2.95 -6.55
CA TYR A 59 10.68 1.65 -6.08
C TYR A 59 10.31 1.69 -4.58
N PRO A 60 9.19 1.11 -4.14
CA PRO A 60 8.35 0.12 -4.84
C PRO A 60 7.34 0.67 -5.85
N PHE A 61 7.26 1.98 -6.05
CA PHE A 61 6.37 2.61 -7.03
C PHE A 61 7.00 2.68 -8.42
N GLY A 62 6.19 2.73 -9.46
CA GLY A 62 6.63 2.86 -10.84
C GLY A 62 5.47 3.14 -11.80
N THR A 63 5.81 3.60 -13.00
CA THR A 63 4.81 3.95 -14.04
C THR A 63 4.61 2.84 -15.07
N ARG A 64 5.50 1.85 -15.12
CA ARG A 64 5.50 0.78 -16.12
C ARG A 64 5.61 -0.60 -15.47
N ALA A 65 4.99 -1.59 -16.08
CA ALA A 65 5.10 -2.99 -15.65
C ALA A 65 6.57 -3.44 -15.53
N GLY A 66 6.92 -4.09 -14.43
CA GLY A 66 8.28 -4.49 -14.08
C GLY A 66 9.09 -3.40 -13.38
N CYS A 67 8.59 -2.15 -13.26
CA CYS A 67 9.22 -1.06 -12.55
C CYS A 67 8.54 -0.74 -11.22
N TYR A 68 7.42 -1.35 -10.93
CA TYR A 68 6.72 -1.30 -9.64
C TYR A 68 6.60 -2.71 -9.04
N LYS A 69 6.42 -2.80 -7.74
CA LYS A 69 6.36 -4.07 -7.01
C LYS A 69 5.14 -4.91 -7.41
N ASN A 70 3.97 -4.31 -7.44
CA ASN A 70 2.70 -4.89 -7.88
C ASN A 70 1.73 -3.77 -8.27
N GLU A 71 0.53 -4.12 -8.73
CA GLU A 71 -0.47 -3.14 -9.20
C GLU A 71 -0.88 -2.08 -8.14
N ASP A 72 -0.67 -2.35 -6.86
CA ASP A 72 -0.95 -1.39 -5.79
C ASP A 72 0.04 -0.22 -5.78
N PHE A 73 1.24 -0.44 -6.34
CA PHE A 73 2.32 0.54 -6.44
C PHE A 73 2.42 1.20 -7.82
N LEU A 74 1.45 0.93 -8.70
CA LEU A 74 1.39 1.59 -10.00
C LEU A 74 1.08 3.07 -9.85
N ILE A 75 1.89 3.92 -10.48
CA ILE A 75 1.63 5.35 -10.65
C ILE A 75 1.29 5.62 -12.10
N THR A 76 0.13 6.19 -12.35
CA THR A 76 -0.26 6.67 -13.67
C THR A 76 0.09 8.14 -13.82
N CYS A 77 1.00 8.45 -14.72
CA CYS A 77 1.40 9.83 -15.00
C CYS A 77 0.58 10.39 -16.17
N ASN A 78 -0.27 11.37 -15.89
CA ASN A 78 -1.01 12.09 -16.92
C ASN A 78 -0.18 13.28 -17.41
N ARG A 79 0.25 13.21 -18.66
CA ARG A 79 1.08 14.22 -19.33
C ARG A 79 0.31 15.04 -20.37
N THR A 80 -1.02 15.00 -20.37
CA THR A 80 -1.85 15.78 -21.30
C THR A 80 -1.64 17.29 -21.14
N HIS A 81 -1.34 17.75 -19.94
CA HIS A 81 -0.92 19.13 -19.68
C HIS A 81 0.60 19.18 -19.62
N HIS A 82 1.25 19.52 -20.72
CA HIS A 82 2.71 19.52 -20.86
C HIS A 82 3.44 20.31 -19.77
N ASN A 83 2.82 21.34 -19.20
CA ASN A 83 3.45 22.18 -18.17
C ASN A 83 3.23 21.68 -16.73
N HIS A 84 2.23 20.81 -16.51
CA HIS A 84 1.87 20.32 -15.17
C HIS A 84 1.41 18.85 -15.23
N PRO A 85 2.33 17.89 -15.45
CA PRO A 85 2.00 16.47 -15.36
C PRO A 85 1.49 16.15 -13.95
N SER A 86 0.45 15.32 -13.89
CA SER A 86 -0.14 14.89 -12.62
C SER A 86 0.01 13.38 -12.45
N ALA A 87 0.47 12.97 -11.28
CA ALA A 87 0.62 11.59 -10.90
C ALA A 87 -0.62 11.10 -10.14
N PHE A 88 -1.12 9.93 -10.50
CA PHE A 88 -2.27 9.30 -9.87
C PHE A 88 -1.91 7.92 -9.36
N LEU A 89 -2.42 7.55 -8.19
CA LEU A 89 -2.24 6.21 -7.64
C LEU A 89 -3.12 5.23 -8.43
N ARG A 90 -2.48 4.19 -8.97
CA ARG A 90 -3.11 3.21 -9.86
C ARG A 90 -3.74 3.88 -11.08
N LYS A 91 -4.89 3.39 -11.52
CA LYS A 91 -5.73 3.98 -12.58
C LYS A 91 -6.87 4.83 -11.99
N GLY A 92 -6.71 5.26 -10.74
CA GLY A 92 -7.73 6.03 -10.02
C GLY A 92 -7.58 7.53 -10.19
N ASN A 93 -8.31 8.26 -9.36
CA ASN A 93 -8.32 9.73 -9.30
C ASN A 93 -7.60 10.29 -8.06
N ILE A 94 -6.87 9.45 -7.32
CA ILE A 94 -6.11 9.87 -6.14
C ILE A 94 -4.80 10.48 -6.62
N ILE A 95 -4.63 11.78 -6.42
CA ILE A 95 -3.42 12.51 -6.84
C ILE A 95 -2.30 12.22 -5.86
N VAL A 96 -1.12 11.86 -6.38
CA VAL A 96 0.11 11.67 -5.61
C VAL A 96 0.95 12.94 -5.68
N THR A 97 1.31 13.49 -4.53
CA THR A 97 2.08 14.73 -4.43
C THR A 97 3.54 14.49 -4.08
N ASP A 98 3.82 13.48 -3.27
CA ASP A 98 5.18 13.14 -2.84
C ASP A 98 5.33 11.62 -2.67
N ILE A 99 6.55 11.13 -2.92
CA ILE A 99 6.95 9.74 -2.69
C ILE A 99 8.29 9.75 -1.96
N TRP A 100 8.39 8.96 -0.88
CA TRP A 100 9.63 8.79 -0.13
C TRP A 100 10.26 7.42 -0.39
N LEU A 101 11.58 7.35 -0.25
CA LEU A 101 12.35 6.12 -0.40
C LEU A 101 11.97 5.03 0.62
N SER A 102 11.31 5.41 1.73
CA SER A 102 10.73 4.48 2.72
C SER A 102 9.54 3.68 2.21
N GLY A 103 9.03 3.97 0.99
CA GLY A 103 7.84 3.37 0.43
C GLY A 103 6.53 4.06 0.86
N GLU A 104 6.64 5.24 1.46
CA GLU A 104 5.49 6.08 1.82
C GLU A 104 5.16 7.05 0.68
N LEU A 105 3.88 7.39 0.56
CA LEU A 105 3.43 8.41 -0.39
C LEU A 105 2.44 9.36 0.26
N ARG A 106 2.47 10.61 -0.18
CA ARG A 106 1.46 11.61 0.15
C ARG A 106 0.47 11.71 -0.99
N VAL A 107 -0.80 11.68 -0.65
CA VAL A 107 -1.89 11.80 -1.61
C VAL A 107 -2.78 13.00 -1.28
N TYR A 108 -3.32 13.59 -2.32
CA TYR A 108 -4.44 14.50 -2.21
C TYR A 108 -5.70 13.77 -2.70
N SER A 109 -6.68 13.66 -1.83
CA SER A 109 -7.96 13.02 -2.11
C SER A 109 -9.08 13.87 -1.51
N ASP A 110 -10.13 14.09 -2.27
CA ASP A 110 -11.36 14.64 -1.72
C ASP A 110 -12.04 13.56 -0.89
N PHE A 111 -12.05 13.73 0.43
CA PHE A 111 -12.75 12.82 1.32
C PHE A 111 -14.26 13.06 1.19
N ALA A 112 -14.97 12.09 0.66
CA ALA A 112 -16.39 11.99 0.87
C ALA A 112 -16.61 11.51 2.32
N GLN A 113 -17.00 12.41 3.21
CA GLN A 113 -17.47 12.05 4.54
C GLN A 113 -18.98 11.78 4.45
N ASP A 114 -19.38 10.54 4.55
CA ASP A 114 -20.77 10.19 4.79
C ASP A 114 -21.09 10.39 6.27
N CYS A 115 -21.75 11.49 6.58
CA CYS A 115 -22.25 11.78 7.92
C CYS A 115 -23.70 11.29 8.03
N TYR A 116 -23.97 10.50 9.05
CA TYR A 116 -25.32 10.00 9.34
C TYR A 116 -25.88 10.73 10.56
N ASN A 117 -27.15 11.09 10.50
CA ASN A 117 -27.86 11.63 11.65
C ASN A 117 -28.18 10.51 12.66
N SER A 118 -28.76 10.86 13.82
CA SER A 118 -29.12 9.91 14.86
C SER A 118 -30.17 8.86 14.45
N SER A 119 -30.85 9.07 13.33
CA SER A 119 -31.80 8.12 12.71
C SER A 119 -31.17 7.27 11.60
N GLY A 120 -29.86 7.39 11.36
CA GLY A 120 -29.13 6.59 10.36
C GLY A 120 -29.33 7.04 8.91
N GLN A 121 -29.82 8.25 8.69
CA GLN A 121 -29.96 8.82 7.36
C GLN A 121 -28.70 9.62 7.00
N SER A 122 -28.24 9.47 5.75
CA SER A 122 -27.16 10.26 5.19
C SER A 122 -27.55 11.74 5.13
N THR A 123 -26.70 12.57 5.64
CA THR A 123 -26.85 14.03 5.59
C THR A 123 -25.98 14.65 4.53
#